data_e11adb814b68e754c6ba5cf16060d7b2
#
_entry.id   e11adb814b68e754c6ba5cf16060d7b2
#
_cell.length_a   1.000
_cell.length_b   1.000
_cell.length_c   1.000
_cell.angle_alpha   90.00
_cell.angle_beta   90.00
_cell.angle_gamma   90.00
#
_symmetry.space_group_name_H-M   'P 1'
#
loop_
_entity.id
_entity.type
_entity.pdbx_description
1 polymer ?
#
loop_
_entity_poly.entity_id
_entity_poly.type
_entity_poly.pdbx_seq_one_letter_code
_entity_poly.pdbx_strand_id
1 'polypeptide(L)'
;MELSKKGIADRTAFEQKGYALPQFDRGEMIAKTKKAPHWIHFGAGNIFRAFQANVMQELLNKGIMDTGLLVAEGFDYEIIEKMYRPHDDLSILVTLKANGSIEKTVVGSIAESLILDSHREAEFARLKEVFESPSLQMASFTITEKGYSLVNGKGELLPAVSADFANGPSRCESYIGKVVSLLYQRYLHDKLPIAMVSMDNCSHNGDKLYAAIHSFAEQWTKNNLVRDGFLRYIENPSLVSFPWTMIDKITPRPDPKVEQLLLKDEIDGLSPVVTQKNTYVAPFVNAEECQYLIIEDLFPNGKLPLDEAGIIYTNRETVNKVEKMKVCTCLNPLHTALAIFGCLLGYTLISEEMKNPLLKKLVETIGWKEGMPVVVNPGILRPEDFLTEVLTVRIPNPFMPDTPQRIATDTSQKLPIRFGETIKAYQASDTLDLADLKMIPLVFAGWLRYLMGIDDTGAAFERSSDPLLDDLTPYLTQFTLGVVPSAEDTDNILSPILHKKEIWGVDLYTCGLSDPVISGFREMLAGPGAVENTLKHYVS
;
A
#
# COMPACT_ATOMS: atom_id res chain seq x y z
N MET A 1 -3.08 11.73 31.76
CA MET A 1 -3.52 12.66 30.67
C MET A 1 -4.59 11.97 29.83
N GLU A 2 -5.46 12.72 29.17
CA GLU A 2 -6.53 12.17 28.36
C GLU A 2 -6.40 12.66 26.90
N LEU A 3 -6.52 11.77 25.93
CA LEU A 3 -6.56 12.14 24.52
C LEU A 3 -7.98 12.64 24.17
N SER A 4 -8.25 13.89 24.52
CA SER A 4 -9.55 14.57 24.30
C SER A 4 -9.33 16.07 24.11
N LYS A 5 -10.35 16.77 23.60
CA LYS A 5 -10.32 18.24 23.48
C LYS A 5 -9.96 18.91 24.81
N LYS A 6 -10.49 18.38 25.92
CA LYS A 6 -10.20 18.89 27.27
C LYS A 6 -8.76 18.58 27.67
N GLY A 7 -8.28 17.36 27.41
CA GLY A 7 -6.95 16.93 27.81
C GLY A 7 -5.84 17.69 27.09
N ILE A 8 -5.94 17.89 25.76
CA ILE A 8 -4.93 18.63 24.99
C ILE A 8 -4.92 20.15 25.25
N ALA A 9 -5.92 20.67 25.97
CA ALA A 9 -5.92 22.06 26.42
C ALA A 9 -4.82 22.33 27.47
N ASP A 10 -4.41 21.32 28.25
CA ASP A 10 -3.18 21.35 29.04
C ASP A 10 -1.97 20.99 28.15
N ARG A 11 -1.59 21.94 27.31
CA ARG A 11 -0.46 21.79 26.38
C ARG A 11 0.82 21.36 27.06
N THR A 12 1.11 21.97 28.23
CA THR A 12 2.36 21.74 28.95
C THR A 12 2.55 20.28 29.35
N ALA A 13 1.48 19.60 29.79
CA ALA A 13 1.56 18.19 30.16
C ALA A 13 1.95 17.29 28.96
N PHE A 14 1.40 17.53 27.78
CA PHE A 14 1.75 16.79 26.57
C PHE A 14 3.15 17.15 26.03
N GLU A 15 3.48 18.43 25.97
CA GLU A 15 4.76 18.92 25.44
C GLU A 15 5.95 18.45 26.30
N GLN A 16 5.79 18.38 27.62
CA GLN A 16 6.81 17.82 28.54
C GLN A 16 7.07 16.32 28.30
N LYS A 17 6.09 15.60 27.76
CA LYS A 17 6.24 14.20 27.36
C LYS A 17 6.70 14.05 25.89
N GLY A 18 7.02 15.17 25.22
CA GLY A 18 7.54 15.19 23.86
C GLY A 18 6.47 15.04 22.75
N TYR A 19 5.23 15.40 23.01
CA TYR A 19 4.17 15.42 22.00
C TYR A 19 4.12 16.77 21.28
N ALA A 20 4.14 16.73 19.97
CA ALA A 20 3.75 17.87 19.14
C ALA A 20 2.22 17.98 19.11
N LEU A 21 1.70 19.16 19.43
CA LEU A 21 0.26 19.43 19.46
C LEU A 21 -0.16 20.29 18.26
N PRO A 22 -1.45 20.25 17.84
CA PRO A 22 -1.99 21.16 16.85
C PRO A 22 -1.70 22.62 17.21
N GLN A 23 -1.27 23.43 16.24
CA GLN A 23 -0.91 24.84 16.43
C GLN A 23 -1.98 25.81 15.89
N PHE A 24 -3.16 25.30 15.60
CA PHE A 24 -4.33 26.05 15.13
C PHE A 24 -5.49 25.94 16.12
N ASP A 25 -6.46 26.85 16.04
CA ASP A 25 -7.70 26.74 16.79
C ASP A 25 -8.58 25.62 16.20
N ARG A 26 -8.59 24.49 16.88
CA ARG A 26 -9.33 23.30 16.44
C ARG A 26 -10.85 23.54 16.46
N GLY A 27 -11.36 24.36 17.39
CA GLY A 27 -12.78 24.68 17.45
C GLY A 27 -13.24 25.48 16.24
N GLU A 28 -12.46 26.50 15.86
CA GLU A 28 -12.70 27.32 14.68
C GLU A 28 -12.58 26.48 13.39
N MET A 29 -11.55 25.66 13.28
CA MET A 29 -11.35 24.75 12.15
C MET A 29 -12.55 23.81 11.96
N ILE A 30 -13.02 23.16 13.03
CA ILE A 30 -14.20 22.26 12.98
C ILE A 30 -15.45 23.03 12.49
N ALA A 31 -15.70 24.22 13.03
CA ALA A 31 -16.86 25.01 12.64
C ALA A 31 -16.82 25.41 11.16
N LYS A 32 -15.65 25.84 10.66
CA LYS A 32 -15.44 26.17 9.25
C LYS A 32 -15.61 24.95 8.35
N THR A 33 -15.00 23.81 8.72
CA THR A 33 -15.07 22.57 7.94
C THR A 33 -16.50 22.05 7.83
N LYS A 34 -17.26 22.06 8.93
CA LYS A 34 -18.67 21.63 8.91
C LYS A 34 -19.55 22.49 8.02
N LYS A 35 -19.24 23.77 7.91
CA LYS A 35 -19.97 24.73 7.07
C LYS A 35 -19.57 24.63 5.60
N ALA A 36 -18.29 24.44 5.32
CA ALA A 36 -17.73 24.42 3.97
C ALA A 36 -16.66 23.31 3.87
N PRO A 37 -17.05 22.04 3.78
CA PRO A 37 -16.10 20.92 3.66
C PRO A 37 -15.40 20.98 2.29
N HIS A 38 -14.08 20.80 2.30
CA HIS A 38 -13.27 20.71 1.07
C HIS A 38 -12.80 19.30 0.77
N TRP A 39 -12.63 18.49 1.80
CA TRP A 39 -12.09 17.13 1.68
C TRP A 39 -12.83 16.16 2.60
N ILE A 40 -13.36 15.09 2.01
CA ILE A 40 -13.82 13.90 2.74
C ILE A 40 -12.97 12.70 2.37
N HIS A 41 -12.58 11.90 3.35
CA HIS A 41 -11.82 10.66 3.15
C HIS A 41 -12.67 9.44 3.53
N PHE A 42 -12.64 8.40 2.71
CA PHE A 42 -13.30 7.12 2.93
C PHE A 42 -12.28 6.06 3.32
N GLY A 43 -12.45 5.48 4.52
CA GLY A 43 -11.54 4.53 5.14
C GLY A 43 -10.79 5.15 6.33
N ALA A 44 -11.24 4.86 7.55
CA ALA A 44 -10.75 5.46 8.79
C ALA A 44 -9.55 4.70 9.40
N GLY A 45 -8.75 4.02 8.56
CA GLY A 45 -7.66 3.15 8.98
C GLY A 45 -6.37 3.87 9.40
N ASN A 46 -5.32 3.06 9.62
CA ASN A 46 -4.04 3.56 10.09
C ASN A 46 -3.37 4.53 9.11
N ILE A 47 -3.37 4.19 7.81
CA ILE A 47 -2.71 5.03 6.80
C ILE A 47 -3.36 6.42 6.71
N PHE A 48 -4.68 6.51 6.79
CA PHE A 48 -5.39 7.79 6.80
C PHE A 48 -4.94 8.67 7.96
N ARG A 49 -4.92 8.13 9.18
CA ARG A 49 -4.52 8.88 10.39
C ARG A 49 -3.05 9.28 10.38
N ALA A 50 -2.18 8.38 9.85
CA ALA A 50 -0.74 8.62 9.82
C ALA A 50 -0.29 9.53 8.68
N PHE A 51 -1.03 9.58 7.58
CA PHE A 51 -0.58 10.30 6.40
C PHE A 51 -1.54 11.43 6.02
N GLN A 52 -2.72 11.14 5.47
CA GLN A 52 -3.63 12.18 4.95
C GLN A 52 -4.03 13.19 6.04
N ALA A 53 -4.40 12.70 7.22
CA ALA A 53 -4.76 13.58 8.33
C ALA A 53 -3.55 14.40 8.84
N ASN A 54 -2.35 13.82 8.86
CA ASN A 54 -1.14 14.54 9.24
C ASN A 54 -0.75 15.60 8.20
N VAL A 55 -0.88 15.32 6.90
CA VAL A 55 -0.67 16.30 5.82
C VAL A 55 -1.59 17.51 5.99
N MET A 56 -2.88 17.28 6.26
CA MET A 56 -3.83 18.37 6.54
C MET A 56 -3.43 19.13 7.80
N GLN A 57 -2.95 18.45 8.85
CA GLN A 57 -2.48 19.14 10.06
C GLN A 57 -1.30 20.06 9.79
N GLU A 58 -0.36 19.63 8.95
CA GLU A 58 0.78 20.49 8.56
C GLU A 58 0.30 21.76 7.86
N LEU A 59 -0.66 21.66 6.95
CA LEU A 59 -1.26 22.81 6.26
C LEU A 59 -1.97 23.75 7.22
N LEU A 60 -2.72 23.22 8.19
CA LEU A 60 -3.38 23.98 9.24
C LEU A 60 -2.37 24.66 10.16
N ASN A 61 -1.31 23.96 10.58
CA ASN A 61 -0.25 24.52 11.41
C ASN A 61 0.53 25.66 10.72
N LYS A 62 0.66 25.59 9.38
CA LYS A 62 1.26 26.64 8.55
C LYS A 62 0.30 27.80 8.25
N GLY A 63 -0.99 27.68 8.61
CA GLY A 63 -2.01 28.65 8.27
C GLY A 63 -2.36 28.72 6.78
N ILE A 64 -1.99 27.70 6.00
CA ILE A 64 -2.27 27.59 4.56
C ILE A 64 -3.73 27.15 4.36
N MET A 65 -4.23 26.29 5.24
CA MET A 65 -5.64 25.89 5.31
C MET A 65 -6.26 26.37 6.64
N ASP A 66 -7.57 26.59 6.61
CA ASP A 66 -8.36 26.92 7.81
C ASP A 66 -9.55 25.95 8.01
N THR A 67 -9.71 24.99 7.09
CA THR A 67 -10.61 23.85 7.19
C THR A 67 -9.82 22.56 7.27
N GLY A 68 -10.26 21.65 8.13
CA GLY A 68 -9.73 20.30 8.21
C GLY A 68 -10.39 19.37 7.20
N LEU A 69 -10.41 18.08 7.53
CA LEU A 69 -11.03 17.06 6.69
C LEU A 69 -12.10 16.28 7.47
N LEU A 70 -13.00 15.64 6.71
CA LEU A 70 -13.95 14.67 7.24
C LEU A 70 -13.48 13.25 6.92
N VAL A 71 -13.87 12.30 7.77
CA VAL A 71 -13.62 10.88 7.49
C VAL A 71 -14.92 10.08 7.59
N ALA A 72 -15.08 9.11 6.68
CA ALA A 72 -16.21 8.18 6.68
C ALA A 72 -15.71 6.74 6.66
N GLU A 73 -16.25 5.89 7.54
CA GLU A 73 -15.94 4.46 7.61
C GLU A 73 -17.16 3.64 7.19
N GLY A 74 -16.96 2.75 6.21
CA GLY A 74 -18.07 1.98 5.63
C GLY A 74 -17.96 0.48 5.78
N PHE A 75 -16.86 -0.04 6.34
CA PHE A 75 -16.62 -1.46 6.53
C PHE A 75 -16.69 -1.85 8.02
N ASP A 76 -15.92 -1.17 8.85
CA ASP A 76 -15.81 -1.46 10.29
C ASP A 76 -16.21 -0.25 11.12
N TYR A 77 -17.48 -0.13 11.39
CA TYR A 77 -18.09 1.02 12.09
C TYR A 77 -17.54 1.22 13.50
N GLU A 78 -17.08 0.13 14.16
CA GLU A 78 -16.50 0.20 15.50
C GLU A 78 -15.22 1.06 15.54
N ILE A 79 -14.53 1.23 14.41
CA ILE A 79 -13.40 2.14 14.32
C ILE A 79 -13.82 3.57 14.67
N ILE A 80 -14.94 4.05 14.11
CA ILE A 80 -15.48 5.38 14.45
C ILE A 80 -15.96 5.42 15.91
N GLU A 81 -16.72 4.40 16.32
CA GLU A 81 -17.36 4.36 17.63
C GLU A 81 -16.38 4.23 18.79
N LYS A 82 -15.26 3.51 18.59
CA LYS A 82 -14.30 3.18 19.64
C LYS A 82 -12.99 3.99 19.57
N MET A 83 -12.59 4.45 18.36
CA MET A 83 -11.29 5.10 18.18
C MET A 83 -11.38 6.61 17.93
N TYR A 84 -12.44 7.08 17.26
CA TYR A 84 -12.58 8.50 16.93
C TYR A 84 -13.44 9.25 17.94
N ARG A 85 -14.69 8.85 18.12
CA ARG A 85 -15.66 9.57 18.98
C ARG A 85 -15.23 9.69 20.44
N PRO A 86 -14.71 8.64 21.10
CA PRO A 86 -14.26 8.75 22.49
C PRO A 86 -13.07 9.70 22.68
N HIS A 87 -12.35 10.02 21.61
CA HIS A 87 -11.16 10.88 21.62
C HIS A 87 -11.39 12.21 20.90
N ASP A 88 -12.64 12.66 20.70
CA ASP A 88 -12.96 13.90 20.00
C ASP A 88 -12.31 14.01 18.60
N ASP A 89 -12.26 12.90 17.85
CA ASP A 89 -11.59 12.76 16.55
C ASP A 89 -10.07 13.08 16.57
N LEU A 90 -9.43 12.98 17.73
CA LEU A 90 -7.98 13.06 17.89
C LEU A 90 -7.35 11.68 17.76
N SER A 91 -6.13 11.63 17.28
CA SER A 91 -5.30 10.42 17.35
C SER A 91 -3.84 10.77 17.61
N ILE A 92 -3.04 9.80 18.06
CA ILE A 92 -1.60 9.96 18.21
C ILE A 92 -0.90 9.29 17.05
N LEU A 93 -0.09 10.05 16.30
CA LEU A 93 0.86 9.50 15.34
C LEU A 93 2.21 9.33 16.03
N VAL A 94 2.72 8.09 16.01
CA VAL A 94 4.05 7.75 16.48
C VAL A 94 4.93 7.44 15.27
N THR A 95 5.83 8.35 14.94
CA THR A 95 6.77 8.17 13.82
C THR A 95 8.01 7.45 14.33
N LEU A 96 8.27 6.27 13.76
CA LEU A 96 9.34 5.37 14.13
C LEU A 96 10.50 5.54 13.13
N LYS A 97 11.61 6.13 13.58
CA LYS A 97 12.74 6.44 12.70
C LYS A 97 13.78 5.32 12.68
N ALA A 98 14.45 5.17 11.54
CA ALA A 98 15.49 4.16 11.35
C ALA A 98 16.66 4.29 12.34
N ASN A 99 16.95 5.48 12.85
CA ASN A 99 17.99 5.72 13.85
C ASN A 99 17.55 5.33 15.29
N GLY A 100 16.34 4.78 15.46
CA GLY A 100 15.78 4.38 16.74
C GLY A 100 15.08 5.50 17.51
N SER A 101 15.06 6.73 17.03
CA SER A 101 14.30 7.82 17.65
C SER A 101 12.81 7.74 17.31
N ILE A 102 11.99 8.33 18.16
CA ILE A 102 10.53 8.30 18.05
C ILE A 102 10.00 9.73 18.16
N GLU A 103 9.12 10.11 17.24
CA GLU A 103 8.36 11.36 17.32
C GLU A 103 6.89 11.05 17.61
N LYS A 104 6.27 11.89 18.44
CA LYS A 104 4.87 11.74 18.85
C LYS A 104 4.10 13.01 18.49
N THR A 105 3.06 12.86 17.68
CA THR A 105 2.23 13.98 17.21
C THR A 105 0.77 13.69 17.54
N VAL A 106 0.10 14.63 18.20
CA VAL A 106 -1.35 14.59 18.34
C VAL A 106 -1.95 15.16 17.05
N VAL A 107 -2.62 14.32 16.28
CA VAL A 107 -3.30 14.68 15.03
C VAL A 107 -4.70 15.17 15.37
N GLY A 108 -4.99 16.43 15.07
CA GLY A 108 -6.26 17.09 15.37
C GLY A 108 -6.93 17.75 14.16
N SER A 109 -6.50 17.42 12.95
CA SER A 109 -7.01 17.97 11.69
C SER A 109 -8.36 17.40 11.26
N ILE A 110 -8.83 16.32 11.89
CA ILE A 110 -10.11 15.67 11.58
C ILE A 110 -11.21 16.48 12.28
N ALA A 111 -12.13 17.02 11.48
CA ALA A 111 -13.20 17.87 11.98
C ALA A 111 -14.48 17.08 12.33
N GLU A 112 -14.71 15.97 11.65
CA GLU A 112 -15.89 15.13 11.84
C GLU A 112 -15.63 13.70 11.34
N SER A 113 -16.05 12.70 12.13
CA SER A 113 -16.02 11.29 11.74
C SER A 113 -17.45 10.77 11.59
N LEU A 114 -17.72 10.07 10.48
CA LEU A 114 -19.03 9.61 10.07
C LEU A 114 -19.03 8.11 9.75
N ILE A 115 -20.18 7.49 9.87
CA ILE A 115 -20.39 6.10 9.45
C ILE A 115 -21.09 6.08 8.09
N LEU A 116 -20.47 5.44 7.10
CA LEU A 116 -21.05 5.24 5.77
C LEU A 116 -22.02 4.06 5.80
N ASP A 117 -23.21 4.30 6.32
CA ASP A 117 -24.29 3.32 6.38
C ASP A 117 -25.62 3.94 5.99
N SER A 118 -26.21 3.45 4.90
CA SER A 118 -27.48 3.94 4.37
C SER A 118 -28.69 3.71 5.31
N HIS A 119 -28.53 2.82 6.29
CA HIS A 119 -29.55 2.53 7.31
C HIS A 119 -29.43 3.44 8.55
N ARG A 120 -28.34 4.15 8.71
CA ARG A 120 -28.15 5.17 9.76
C ARG A 120 -28.57 6.54 9.23
N GLU A 121 -29.87 6.83 9.25
CA GLU A 121 -30.49 7.96 8.56
C GLU A 121 -29.80 9.30 8.85
N ALA A 122 -29.50 9.61 10.10
CA ALA A 122 -28.87 10.87 10.48
C ALA A 122 -27.45 11.03 9.91
N GLU A 123 -26.64 9.99 9.99
CA GLU A 123 -25.26 10.00 9.47
C GLU A 123 -25.24 10.04 7.95
N PHE A 124 -26.12 9.26 7.30
CA PHE A 124 -26.19 9.27 5.85
C PHE A 124 -26.76 10.57 5.29
N ALA A 125 -27.70 11.21 6.00
CA ALA A 125 -28.17 12.55 5.67
C ALA A 125 -27.02 13.57 5.74
N ARG A 126 -26.17 13.49 6.78
CA ARG A 126 -25.00 14.36 6.89
C ARG A 126 -24.00 14.14 5.75
N LEU A 127 -23.75 12.90 5.35
CA LEU A 127 -22.91 12.58 4.18
C LEU A 127 -23.50 13.18 2.89
N LYS A 128 -24.83 13.16 2.71
CA LYS A 128 -25.49 13.81 1.57
C LYS A 128 -25.26 15.32 1.58
N GLU A 129 -25.45 15.99 2.72
CA GLU A 129 -25.15 17.42 2.87
C GLU A 129 -23.71 17.76 2.49
N VAL A 130 -22.74 16.92 2.88
CA VAL A 130 -21.34 17.10 2.50
C VAL A 130 -21.17 17.00 0.99
N PHE A 131 -21.80 16.02 0.33
CA PHE A 131 -21.72 15.87 -1.13
C PHE A 131 -22.52 16.95 -1.90
N GLU A 132 -23.52 17.54 -1.31
CA GLU A 132 -24.27 18.67 -1.86
C GLU A 132 -23.52 20.01 -1.72
N SER A 133 -22.45 20.05 -0.91
CA SER A 133 -21.67 21.27 -0.71
C SER A 133 -20.85 21.64 -1.96
N PRO A 134 -20.98 22.89 -2.46
CA PRO A 134 -20.17 23.38 -3.58
C PRO A 134 -18.68 23.45 -3.25
N SER A 135 -18.33 23.60 -1.98
CA SER A 135 -16.94 23.68 -1.54
C SER A 135 -16.20 22.34 -1.59
N LEU A 136 -16.90 21.21 -1.64
CA LEU A 136 -16.27 19.89 -1.67
C LEU A 136 -15.49 19.68 -2.96
N GLN A 137 -14.16 19.62 -2.85
CA GLN A 137 -13.24 19.48 -3.96
C GLN A 137 -12.84 18.03 -4.21
N MET A 138 -12.68 17.26 -3.12
CA MET A 138 -12.11 15.92 -3.18
C MET A 138 -12.78 14.94 -2.23
N ALA A 139 -13.11 13.76 -2.75
CA ALA A 139 -13.39 12.56 -1.98
C ALA A 139 -12.28 11.55 -2.22
N SER A 140 -11.51 11.19 -1.18
CA SER A 140 -10.40 10.26 -1.30
C SER A 140 -10.67 8.94 -0.57
N PHE A 141 -9.92 7.87 -0.95
CA PHE A 141 -10.19 6.51 -0.52
C PHE A 141 -8.92 5.77 -0.11
N THR A 142 -8.98 5.09 1.05
CA THR A 142 -8.06 4.02 1.44
C THR A 142 -8.88 2.84 1.96
N ILE A 143 -9.46 2.08 1.03
CA ILE A 143 -10.39 0.97 1.29
C ILE A 143 -9.84 -0.39 0.85
N THR A 144 -8.55 -0.43 0.51
CA THR A 144 -7.82 -1.54 -0.08
C THR A 144 -8.32 -1.92 -1.49
N GLU A 145 -7.49 -2.60 -2.26
CA GLU A 145 -7.85 -3.04 -3.62
C GLU A 145 -9.14 -3.87 -3.65
N LYS A 146 -9.37 -4.68 -2.61
CA LYS A 146 -10.60 -5.48 -2.48
C LYS A 146 -11.86 -4.61 -2.34
N GLY A 147 -11.75 -3.41 -1.79
CA GLY A 147 -12.87 -2.49 -1.62
C GLY A 147 -13.48 -2.00 -2.95
N TYR A 148 -12.71 -2.04 -4.03
CA TYR A 148 -13.19 -1.69 -5.38
C TYR A 148 -13.84 -2.85 -6.13
N SER A 149 -13.67 -4.10 -5.65
CA SER A 149 -14.18 -5.27 -6.37
C SER A 149 -15.70 -5.38 -6.22
N LEU A 150 -16.38 -5.54 -7.35
CA LEU A 150 -17.82 -5.80 -7.41
C LEU A 150 -18.13 -7.30 -7.52
N VAL A 151 -17.10 -8.13 -7.68
CA VAL A 151 -17.19 -9.58 -7.89
C VAL A 151 -16.34 -10.35 -6.87
N ASN A 152 -16.71 -11.60 -6.66
CA ASN A 152 -15.91 -12.53 -5.87
C ASN A 152 -14.75 -13.13 -6.69
N GLY A 153 -13.93 -13.99 -6.09
CA GLY A 153 -12.79 -14.64 -6.76
C GLY A 153 -13.17 -15.55 -7.95
N LYS A 154 -14.46 -15.84 -8.17
CA LYS A 154 -14.98 -16.58 -9.31
C LYS A 154 -15.55 -15.70 -10.42
N GLY A 155 -15.50 -14.39 -10.26
CA GLY A 155 -16.06 -13.42 -11.21
C GLY A 155 -17.59 -13.23 -11.08
N GLU A 156 -18.22 -13.74 -10.01
CA GLU A 156 -19.65 -13.58 -9.76
C GLU A 156 -19.90 -12.31 -8.95
N LEU A 157 -20.97 -11.55 -9.28
CA LEU A 157 -21.34 -10.36 -8.53
C LEU A 157 -21.51 -10.65 -7.04
N LEU A 158 -20.99 -9.78 -6.21
CA LEU A 158 -21.23 -9.83 -4.76
C LEU A 158 -22.73 -9.64 -4.48
N PRO A 159 -23.34 -10.39 -3.54
CA PRO A 159 -24.79 -10.30 -3.26
C PRO A 159 -25.29 -8.87 -2.99
N ALA A 160 -24.56 -8.10 -2.21
CA ALA A 160 -24.89 -6.68 -1.93
C ALA A 160 -24.85 -5.82 -3.20
N VAL A 161 -23.87 -6.04 -4.09
CA VAL A 161 -23.76 -5.32 -5.36
C VAL A 161 -24.93 -5.66 -6.28
N SER A 162 -25.28 -6.95 -6.38
CA SER A 162 -26.42 -7.41 -7.18
C SER A 162 -27.75 -6.80 -6.68
N ALA A 163 -27.94 -6.74 -5.36
CA ALA A 163 -29.11 -6.11 -4.76
C ALA A 163 -29.17 -4.61 -5.05
N ASP A 164 -28.05 -3.90 -4.92
CA ASP A 164 -27.97 -2.47 -5.17
C ASP A 164 -28.17 -2.11 -6.65
N PHE A 165 -27.70 -2.95 -7.57
CA PHE A 165 -27.98 -2.80 -9.02
C PHE A 165 -29.47 -2.86 -9.34
N ALA A 166 -30.20 -3.70 -8.61
CA ALA A 166 -31.64 -3.88 -8.81
C ALA A 166 -32.48 -2.80 -8.10
N ASN A 167 -32.07 -2.38 -6.90
CA ASN A 167 -32.88 -1.54 -6.02
C ASN A 167 -32.58 -0.02 -6.14
N GLY A 168 -31.42 0.33 -6.71
CA GLY A 168 -31.04 1.73 -6.95
C GLY A 168 -30.45 2.45 -5.74
N PRO A 169 -30.36 3.80 -5.82
CA PRO A 169 -29.48 4.58 -4.95
C PRO A 169 -30.03 4.86 -3.52
N SER A 170 -31.26 4.51 -3.18
CA SER A 170 -31.89 5.00 -1.96
C SER A 170 -31.40 4.32 -0.67
N ARG A 171 -31.11 3.03 -0.71
CA ARG A 171 -30.64 2.22 0.43
C ARG A 171 -29.65 1.15 -0.03
N CYS A 172 -28.44 1.59 -0.36
CA CYS A 172 -27.38 0.68 -0.80
C CYS A 172 -26.75 -0.07 0.37
N GLU A 173 -26.45 -1.35 0.13
CA GLU A 173 -25.76 -2.24 1.07
C GLU A 173 -24.25 -2.27 0.82
N SER A 174 -23.84 -2.28 -0.46
CA SER A 174 -22.45 -2.34 -0.84
C SER A 174 -21.70 -1.02 -0.60
N TYR A 175 -20.40 -1.11 -0.31
CA TYR A 175 -19.56 0.08 -0.08
C TYR A 175 -19.63 1.06 -1.26
N ILE A 176 -19.34 0.58 -2.45
CA ILE A 176 -19.34 1.40 -3.67
C ILE A 176 -20.76 1.92 -3.98
N GLY A 177 -21.79 1.10 -3.81
CA GLY A 177 -23.18 1.54 -4.00
C GLY A 177 -23.54 2.75 -3.12
N LYS A 178 -23.13 2.75 -1.85
CA LYS A 178 -23.31 3.89 -0.93
C LYS A 178 -22.58 5.14 -1.44
N VAL A 179 -21.34 5.00 -1.91
CA VAL A 179 -20.56 6.12 -2.48
C VAL A 179 -21.22 6.66 -3.74
N VAL A 180 -21.67 5.79 -4.66
CA VAL A 180 -22.35 6.21 -5.89
C VAL A 180 -23.69 6.88 -5.59
N SER A 181 -24.39 6.44 -4.53
CA SER A 181 -25.60 7.13 -4.03
C SER A 181 -25.31 8.57 -3.62
N LEU A 182 -24.18 8.82 -2.94
CA LEU A 182 -23.74 10.19 -2.59
C LEU A 182 -23.38 11.02 -3.84
N LEU A 183 -22.69 10.42 -4.82
CA LEU A 183 -22.45 11.08 -6.10
C LEU A 183 -23.74 11.41 -6.87
N TYR A 184 -24.75 10.55 -6.76
CA TYR A 184 -26.05 10.82 -7.35
C TYR A 184 -26.73 12.01 -6.67
N GLN A 185 -26.62 12.19 -5.34
CA GLN A 185 -27.09 13.40 -4.67
C GLN A 185 -26.37 14.65 -5.20
N ARG A 186 -25.05 14.58 -5.37
CA ARG A 186 -24.25 15.67 -5.95
C ARG A 186 -24.69 15.99 -7.38
N TYR A 187 -24.98 14.97 -8.20
CA TYR A 187 -25.55 15.16 -9.53
C TYR A 187 -26.91 15.87 -9.48
N LEU A 188 -27.79 15.48 -8.55
CA LEU A 188 -29.10 16.12 -8.39
C LEU A 188 -28.97 17.55 -7.90
N HIS A 189 -27.91 17.88 -7.17
CA HIS A 189 -27.62 19.22 -6.68
C HIS A 189 -26.67 19.95 -7.65
N ASP A 190 -27.24 20.43 -8.75
CA ASP A 190 -26.56 21.23 -9.80
C ASP A 190 -25.35 20.57 -10.51
N LYS A 191 -25.20 19.26 -10.45
CA LYS A 191 -24.10 18.52 -11.08
C LYS A 191 -22.72 19.05 -10.68
N LEU A 192 -22.55 19.37 -9.41
CA LEU A 192 -21.33 19.95 -8.88
C LEU A 192 -20.10 19.07 -9.16
N PRO A 193 -18.99 19.66 -9.62
CA PRO A 193 -17.80 18.88 -9.95
C PRO A 193 -17.05 18.37 -8.71
N ILE A 194 -16.34 17.23 -8.83
CA ILE A 194 -15.56 16.60 -7.76
C ILE A 194 -14.44 15.72 -8.30
N ALA A 195 -13.34 15.61 -7.56
CA ALA A 195 -12.32 14.59 -7.78
C ALA A 195 -12.53 13.39 -6.83
N MET A 196 -12.59 12.19 -7.37
CA MET A 196 -12.69 10.90 -6.67
C MET A 196 -11.32 10.25 -6.69
N VAL A 197 -10.58 10.28 -5.58
CA VAL A 197 -9.13 10.01 -5.55
C VAL A 197 -8.84 8.74 -4.75
N SER A 198 -8.58 7.63 -5.44
CA SER A 198 -8.05 6.45 -4.75
C SER A 198 -6.63 6.74 -4.27
N MET A 199 -6.38 6.52 -2.99
CA MET A 199 -5.06 6.60 -2.35
C MET A 199 -4.63 5.22 -1.82
N ASP A 200 -5.10 4.15 -2.47
CA ASP A 200 -4.69 2.78 -2.18
C ASP A 200 -3.42 2.40 -2.96
N ASN A 201 -2.57 1.61 -2.32
CA ASN A 201 -1.34 1.11 -2.94
C ASN A 201 -1.63 -0.06 -3.88
N CYS A 202 -2.30 0.22 -4.97
CA CYS A 202 -2.53 -0.72 -6.07
C CYS A 202 -2.39 -0.02 -7.41
N SER A 203 -1.95 -0.78 -8.41
CA SER A 203 -1.68 -0.26 -9.76
C SER A 203 -2.94 0.29 -10.42
N HIS A 204 -2.79 1.46 -11.06
CA HIS A 204 -3.87 2.14 -11.78
C HIS A 204 -5.14 2.32 -10.91
N ASN A 205 -4.94 2.73 -9.67
CA ASN A 205 -5.97 2.79 -8.65
C ASN A 205 -7.17 3.69 -9.03
N GLY A 206 -6.93 4.80 -9.73
CA GLY A 206 -7.98 5.67 -10.25
C GLY A 206 -8.89 4.97 -11.26
N ASP A 207 -8.34 4.11 -12.13
CA ASP A 207 -9.15 3.34 -13.10
C ASP A 207 -10.01 2.28 -12.39
N LYS A 208 -9.48 1.65 -11.32
CA LYS A 208 -10.26 0.69 -10.52
C LYS A 208 -11.44 1.35 -9.84
N LEU A 209 -11.24 2.53 -9.24
CA LEU A 209 -12.31 3.31 -8.64
C LEU A 209 -13.32 3.77 -9.71
N TYR A 210 -12.84 4.26 -10.85
CA TYR A 210 -13.70 4.63 -11.98
C TYR A 210 -14.56 3.46 -12.45
N ALA A 211 -13.95 2.31 -12.72
CA ALA A 211 -14.67 1.13 -13.21
C ALA A 211 -15.76 0.68 -12.23
N ALA A 212 -15.48 0.70 -10.93
CA ALA A 212 -16.46 0.34 -9.92
C ALA A 212 -17.64 1.32 -9.88
N ILE A 213 -17.37 2.64 -9.87
CA ILE A 213 -18.42 3.68 -9.84
C ILE A 213 -19.21 3.70 -11.16
N HIS A 214 -18.51 3.60 -12.29
CA HIS A 214 -19.14 3.59 -13.62
C HIS A 214 -20.11 2.42 -13.78
N SER A 215 -19.74 1.22 -13.30
CA SER A 215 -20.61 0.03 -13.34
C SER A 215 -21.93 0.26 -12.64
N PHE A 216 -21.94 0.96 -11.48
CA PHE A 216 -23.18 1.34 -10.80
C PHE A 216 -23.99 2.35 -11.58
N ALA A 217 -23.35 3.41 -12.08
CA ALA A 217 -24.02 4.46 -12.84
C ALA A 217 -24.65 3.92 -14.13
N GLU A 218 -23.93 3.03 -14.84
CA GLU A 218 -24.41 2.34 -16.04
C GLU A 218 -25.62 1.45 -15.72
N GLN A 219 -25.49 0.59 -14.69
CA GLN A 219 -26.54 -0.35 -14.34
C GLN A 219 -27.82 0.36 -13.83
N TRP A 220 -27.66 1.40 -13.01
CA TRP A 220 -28.80 2.20 -12.55
C TRP A 220 -29.47 2.98 -13.69
N THR A 221 -28.70 3.51 -14.62
CA THR A 221 -29.24 4.16 -15.83
C THR A 221 -30.01 3.18 -16.69
N LYS A 222 -29.44 2.00 -16.95
CA LYS A 222 -30.08 0.92 -17.72
C LYS A 222 -31.40 0.45 -17.07
N ASN A 223 -31.44 0.41 -15.75
CA ASN A 223 -32.62 0.00 -14.98
C ASN A 223 -33.61 1.16 -14.74
N ASN A 224 -33.37 2.36 -15.27
CA ASN A 224 -34.18 3.58 -15.05
C ASN A 224 -34.35 3.96 -13.56
N LEU A 225 -33.33 3.72 -12.73
CA LEU A 225 -33.34 4.01 -11.29
C LEU A 225 -32.77 5.39 -10.95
N VAL A 226 -32.13 6.04 -11.90
CA VAL A 226 -31.54 7.38 -11.80
C VAL A 226 -31.99 8.27 -12.96
N ARG A 227 -31.88 9.60 -12.80
CA ARG A 227 -32.24 10.55 -13.85
C ARG A 227 -31.30 10.43 -15.06
N ASP A 228 -31.85 10.68 -16.23
CA ASP A 228 -31.08 10.77 -17.47
C ASP A 228 -29.92 11.76 -17.34
N GLY A 229 -28.73 11.32 -17.77
CA GLY A 229 -27.53 12.13 -17.72
C GLY A 229 -26.62 11.86 -16.52
N PHE A 230 -27.03 11.05 -15.53
CA PHE A 230 -26.14 10.67 -14.44
C PHE A 230 -24.90 9.90 -14.92
N LEU A 231 -25.08 8.93 -15.80
CA LEU A 231 -23.93 8.23 -16.42
C LEU A 231 -22.98 9.20 -17.13
N ARG A 232 -23.52 10.13 -17.94
CA ARG A 232 -22.70 11.16 -18.61
C ARG A 232 -22.02 12.12 -17.64
N TYR A 233 -22.58 12.36 -16.46
CA TYR A 233 -21.94 13.13 -15.41
C TYR A 233 -20.71 12.41 -14.88
N ILE A 234 -20.79 11.09 -14.64
CA ILE A 234 -19.65 10.25 -14.20
C ILE A 234 -18.58 10.15 -15.29
N GLU A 235 -18.97 10.07 -16.55
CA GLU A 235 -18.06 9.92 -17.71
C GLU A 235 -17.37 11.25 -18.10
N ASN A 236 -17.82 12.38 -17.58
CA ASN A 236 -17.24 13.68 -17.92
C ASN A 236 -16.14 14.08 -16.93
N PRO A 237 -14.84 14.03 -17.30
CA PRO A 237 -13.74 14.35 -16.41
C PRO A 237 -13.71 15.82 -15.94
N SER A 238 -14.45 16.71 -16.62
CA SER A 238 -14.65 18.10 -16.15
C SER A 238 -15.71 18.21 -15.04
N LEU A 239 -16.42 17.14 -14.72
CA LEU A 239 -17.41 17.08 -13.65
C LEU A 239 -16.99 16.07 -12.58
N VAL A 240 -16.65 14.83 -12.96
CA VAL A 240 -16.15 13.81 -12.05
C VAL A 240 -14.83 13.27 -12.58
N SER A 241 -13.76 13.55 -11.88
CA SER A 241 -12.44 13.03 -12.25
C SER A 241 -12.00 11.88 -11.35
N PHE A 242 -11.13 11.03 -11.87
CA PHE A 242 -10.55 9.88 -11.17
C PHE A 242 -9.02 9.92 -11.31
N PRO A 243 -8.36 10.84 -10.59
CA PRO A 243 -6.90 10.96 -10.63
C PRO A 243 -6.21 9.66 -10.22
N TRP A 244 -5.16 9.30 -10.92
CA TRP A 244 -4.27 8.24 -10.46
C TRP A 244 -3.40 8.75 -9.33
N THR A 245 -3.06 7.87 -8.40
CA THR A 245 -2.08 8.18 -7.36
C THR A 245 -1.04 7.06 -7.24
N MET A 246 0.14 7.44 -6.77
CA MET A 246 1.10 6.53 -6.18
C MET A 246 1.30 6.93 -4.73
N ILE A 247 0.99 6.02 -3.83
CA ILE A 247 1.18 6.19 -2.39
C ILE A 247 2.21 5.21 -1.88
N ASP A 248 3.04 5.65 -0.95
CA ASP A 248 4.01 4.81 -0.28
C ASP A 248 4.27 5.30 1.14
N LYS A 249 3.78 4.57 2.12
CA LYS A 249 4.02 4.75 3.55
C LYS A 249 3.65 3.46 4.28
N ILE A 250 4.52 2.99 5.13
CA ILE A 250 4.27 1.82 5.97
C ILE A 250 3.63 2.25 7.28
N THR A 251 2.45 1.72 7.55
CA THR A 251 1.69 1.94 8.80
C THR A 251 1.28 0.59 9.38
N PRO A 252 2.15 -0.06 10.14
CA PRO A 252 1.85 -1.35 10.73
C PRO A 252 0.64 -1.27 11.68
N ARG A 253 0.06 -2.43 12.01
CA ARG A 253 -0.90 -2.49 13.12
C ARG A 253 -0.25 -1.97 14.41
N PRO A 254 -1.03 -1.52 15.42
CA PRO A 254 -0.50 -1.04 16.69
C PRO A 254 0.54 -2.01 17.27
N ASP A 255 1.73 -1.50 17.55
CA ASP A 255 2.85 -2.28 18.08
C ASP A 255 2.81 -2.29 19.60
N PRO A 256 2.92 -3.46 20.28
CA PRO A 256 2.91 -3.55 21.74
C PRO A 256 4.02 -2.74 22.42
N LYS A 257 5.18 -2.55 21.79
CA LYS A 257 6.26 -1.74 22.34
C LYS A 257 5.91 -0.25 22.32
N VAL A 258 5.23 0.19 21.23
CA VAL A 258 4.70 1.55 21.12
C VAL A 258 3.61 1.77 22.15
N GLU A 259 2.69 0.83 22.34
CA GLU A 259 1.68 0.89 23.39
C GLU A 259 2.31 1.06 24.77
N GLN A 260 3.29 0.21 25.13
CA GLN A 260 3.99 0.31 26.40
C GLN A 260 4.73 1.64 26.61
N LEU A 261 5.25 2.22 25.52
CA LEU A 261 5.88 3.53 25.56
C LEU A 261 4.86 4.62 25.88
N LEU A 262 3.70 4.61 25.21
CA LEU A 262 2.63 5.57 25.44
C LEU A 262 2.00 5.43 26.83
N LEU A 263 1.88 4.20 27.37
CA LEU A 263 1.41 3.96 28.73
C LEU A 263 2.32 4.59 29.79
N LYS A 264 3.64 4.65 29.56
CA LYS A 264 4.59 5.34 30.46
C LYS A 264 4.39 6.86 30.46
N ASP A 265 3.76 7.39 29.43
CA ASP A 265 3.41 8.82 29.35
C ASP A 265 2.14 9.14 30.13
N GLU A 266 1.48 8.13 30.72
CA GLU A 266 0.26 8.26 31.54
C GLU A 266 -0.92 8.89 30.78
N ILE A 267 -1.11 8.50 29.51
CA ILE A 267 -2.29 8.86 28.71
C ILE A 267 -3.31 7.74 28.82
N ASP A 268 -4.48 8.08 29.31
CA ASP A 268 -5.59 7.15 29.51
C ASP A 268 -6.29 6.80 28.19
N GLY A 269 -6.83 5.59 28.09
CA GLY A 269 -7.70 5.16 27.00
C GLY A 269 -7.00 4.78 25.70
N LEU A 270 -5.67 4.58 25.69
CA LEU A 270 -4.92 4.26 24.47
C LEU A 270 -4.83 2.76 24.15
N SER A 271 -5.43 1.89 24.94
CA SER A 271 -5.34 0.44 24.73
C SER A 271 -5.95 0.02 23.39
N PRO A 272 -5.26 -0.85 22.64
CA PRO A 272 -5.81 -1.42 21.41
C PRO A 272 -7.08 -2.24 21.66
N VAL A 273 -7.92 -2.29 20.66
CA VAL A 273 -9.18 -3.06 20.66
C VAL A 273 -9.24 -3.95 19.42
N VAL A 274 -9.77 -5.16 19.58
CA VAL A 274 -10.18 -6.00 18.46
C VAL A 274 -11.67 -5.78 18.21
N THR A 275 -12.02 -5.37 16.99
CA THR A 275 -13.41 -5.15 16.60
C THR A 275 -14.12 -6.46 16.27
N GLN A 276 -15.44 -6.44 16.11
CA GLN A 276 -16.22 -7.60 15.64
C GLN A 276 -15.82 -8.05 14.22
N LYS A 277 -15.22 -7.17 13.43
CA LYS A 277 -14.64 -7.47 12.10
C LYS A 277 -13.21 -8.02 12.18
N ASN A 278 -12.70 -8.31 13.38
CA ASN A 278 -11.33 -8.74 13.65
C ASN A 278 -10.27 -7.70 13.24
N THR A 279 -10.62 -6.42 13.21
CA THR A 279 -9.65 -5.35 13.01
C THR A 279 -8.99 -5.00 14.34
N TYR A 280 -7.66 -5.03 14.39
CA TYR A 280 -6.88 -4.61 15.55
C TYR A 280 -6.56 -3.12 15.41
N VAL A 281 -7.15 -2.29 16.25
CA VAL A 281 -7.08 -0.82 16.18
C VAL A 281 -6.77 -0.20 17.54
N ALA A 282 -6.15 0.99 17.52
CA ALA A 282 -5.85 1.78 18.71
C ALA A 282 -6.11 3.28 18.45
N PRO A 283 -6.25 4.12 19.47
CA PRO A 283 -6.29 5.58 19.34
C PRO A 283 -4.96 6.18 18.89
N PHE A 284 -3.92 5.37 18.75
CA PHE A 284 -2.65 5.74 18.15
C PHE A 284 -2.38 4.93 16.88
N VAL A 285 -1.52 5.46 16.03
CA VAL A 285 -0.97 4.77 14.86
C VAL A 285 0.55 4.90 14.88
N ASN A 286 1.25 3.82 14.54
CA ASN A 286 2.68 3.86 14.31
C ASN A 286 2.97 3.81 12.81
N ALA A 287 3.94 4.59 12.38
CA ALA A 287 4.32 4.72 10.98
C ALA A 287 5.83 4.90 10.82
N GLU A 288 6.36 4.54 9.64
CA GLU A 288 7.71 4.94 9.24
C GLU A 288 7.80 6.45 9.01
N GLU A 289 9.02 7.00 8.98
CA GLU A 289 9.25 8.42 8.67
C GLU A 289 9.06 8.73 7.18
N CYS A 290 9.42 7.82 6.29
CA CYS A 290 9.29 8.00 4.85
C CYS A 290 7.83 8.02 4.39
N GLN A 291 7.53 8.93 3.46
CA GLN A 291 6.20 9.03 2.88
C GLN A 291 6.24 9.64 1.49
N TYR A 292 5.50 9.05 0.57
CA TYR A 292 5.33 9.56 -0.78
C TYR A 292 3.86 9.49 -1.18
N LEU A 293 3.34 10.59 -1.69
CA LEU A 293 2.04 10.63 -2.35
C LEU A 293 2.16 11.52 -3.59
N ILE A 294 2.02 10.90 -4.74
CA ILE A 294 2.03 11.56 -6.04
C ILE A 294 0.63 11.43 -6.61
N ILE A 295 0.03 12.54 -7.04
CA ILE A 295 -1.36 12.62 -7.50
C ILE A 295 -1.39 13.20 -8.90
N GLU A 296 -2.17 12.59 -9.79
CA GLU A 296 -2.49 13.20 -11.09
C GLU A 296 -3.25 14.51 -10.88
N ASP A 297 -2.75 15.60 -11.50
CA ASP A 297 -3.35 16.93 -11.38
C ASP A 297 -4.61 17.07 -12.24
N LEU A 298 -5.70 16.46 -11.78
CA LEU A 298 -7.00 16.45 -12.46
C LEU A 298 -8.13 16.73 -11.46
N PHE A 299 -8.37 18.00 -11.16
CA PHE A 299 -9.31 18.47 -10.12
C PHE A 299 -10.32 19.46 -10.69
N PRO A 300 -11.52 19.01 -11.11
CA PRO A 300 -12.51 19.85 -11.78
C PRO A 300 -13.17 20.91 -10.88
N ASN A 301 -13.06 20.77 -9.55
CA ASN A 301 -13.57 21.74 -8.56
C ASN A 301 -12.44 22.46 -7.80
N GLY A 302 -11.26 22.59 -8.43
CA GLY A 302 -10.05 23.08 -7.75
C GLY A 302 -9.41 22.01 -6.88
N LYS A 303 -8.13 22.20 -6.53
CA LYS A 303 -7.35 21.28 -5.73
C LYS A 303 -6.91 21.91 -4.40
N LEU A 304 -6.71 21.06 -3.41
CA LEU A 304 -6.12 21.45 -2.13
C LEU A 304 -4.63 21.72 -2.30
N PRO A 305 -4.03 22.66 -1.54
CA PRO A 305 -2.60 22.98 -1.62
C PRO A 305 -1.74 21.92 -0.89
N LEU A 306 -1.92 20.63 -1.23
CA LEU A 306 -1.22 19.53 -0.55
C LEU A 306 0.29 19.52 -0.88
N ASP A 307 0.69 20.15 -1.98
CA ASP A 307 2.07 20.37 -2.37
C ASP A 307 2.88 21.19 -1.34
N GLU A 308 2.23 22.09 -0.63
CA GLU A 308 2.81 22.82 0.49
C GLU A 308 3.12 21.94 1.73
N ALA A 309 2.63 20.70 1.73
CA ALA A 309 2.94 19.67 2.72
C ALA A 309 3.67 18.45 2.10
N GLY A 310 4.36 18.65 0.98
CA GLY A 310 5.24 17.63 0.37
C GLY A 310 4.55 16.61 -0.54
N ILE A 311 3.28 16.79 -0.86
CA ILE A 311 2.59 15.97 -1.85
C ILE A 311 2.91 16.49 -3.26
N ILE A 312 3.05 15.61 -4.24
CA ILE A 312 3.45 16.00 -5.60
C ILE A 312 2.25 15.86 -6.52
N TYR A 313 1.86 16.97 -7.16
CA TYR A 313 0.91 16.98 -8.26
C TYR A 313 1.65 16.90 -9.59
N THR A 314 1.21 16.00 -10.49
CA THR A 314 1.84 15.82 -11.80
C THR A 314 0.85 15.23 -12.80
N ASN A 315 1.29 14.91 -14.02
CA ASN A 315 0.46 14.22 -14.99
C ASN A 315 0.43 12.69 -14.75
N ARG A 316 -0.58 12.02 -15.32
CA ARG A 316 -0.80 10.56 -15.19
C ARG A 316 0.41 9.73 -15.62
N GLU A 317 1.07 10.09 -16.69
CA GLU A 317 2.26 9.38 -17.18
C GLU A 317 3.38 9.39 -16.14
N THR A 318 3.60 10.53 -15.48
CA THR A 318 4.62 10.66 -14.44
C THR A 318 4.24 9.87 -13.19
N VAL A 319 2.96 9.85 -12.77
CA VAL A 319 2.49 8.97 -11.68
C VAL A 319 2.84 7.52 -11.98
N ASN A 320 2.53 7.05 -13.20
CA ASN A 320 2.86 5.69 -13.65
C ASN A 320 4.38 5.42 -13.66
N LYS A 321 5.20 6.39 -14.05
CA LYS A 321 6.66 6.27 -14.00
C LYS A 321 7.19 6.11 -12.57
N VAL A 322 6.63 6.85 -11.60
CA VAL A 322 7.00 6.70 -10.18
C VAL A 322 6.62 5.32 -9.66
N GLU A 323 5.42 4.84 -9.99
CA GLU A 323 4.99 3.49 -9.64
C GLU A 323 5.96 2.44 -10.21
N LYS A 324 6.29 2.53 -11.50
CA LYS A 324 7.24 1.60 -12.16
C LYS A 324 8.62 1.65 -11.54
N MET A 325 9.16 2.84 -11.25
CA MET A 325 10.45 3.00 -10.55
C MET A 325 10.46 2.23 -9.23
N LYS A 326 9.41 2.38 -8.42
CA LYS A 326 9.26 1.71 -7.12
C LYS A 326 9.10 0.19 -7.28
N VAL A 327 8.15 -0.23 -8.13
CA VAL A 327 7.69 -1.63 -8.20
C VAL A 327 8.65 -2.51 -8.98
N CYS A 328 9.24 -2.00 -10.07
CA CYS A 328 10.07 -2.80 -10.97
C CYS A 328 11.57 -2.71 -10.65
N THR A 329 12.01 -1.72 -9.84
CA THR A 329 13.45 -1.46 -9.68
C THR A 329 13.86 -1.16 -8.24
N CYS A 330 13.36 -0.07 -7.64
CA CYS A 330 14.03 0.51 -6.47
C CYS A 330 13.59 -0.05 -5.11
N LEU A 331 12.43 -0.67 -4.98
CA LEU A 331 11.93 -1.18 -3.70
C LEU A 331 11.49 -2.64 -3.76
N ASN A 332 10.49 -2.96 -4.57
CA ASN A 332 9.83 -4.26 -4.49
C ASN A 332 10.72 -5.46 -4.90
N PRO A 333 11.63 -5.34 -5.90
CA PRO A 333 12.59 -6.41 -6.20
C PRO A 333 13.50 -6.73 -5.01
N LEU A 334 13.98 -5.70 -4.31
CA LEU A 334 14.87 -5.86 -3.16
C LEU A 334 14.19 -6.60 -2.01
N HIS A 335 12.95 -6.20 -1.68
CA HIS A 335 12.12 -6.90 -0.71
C HIS A 335 11.87 -8.37 -1.09
N THR A 336 11.66 -8.66 -2.38
CA THR A 336 11.44 -10.05 -2.85
C THR A 336 12.70 -10.88 -2.70
N ALA A 337 13.85 -10.34 -3.06
CA ALA A 337 15.12 -11.03 -2.90
C ALA A 337 15.40 -11.34 -1.42
N LEU A 338 15.22 -10.35 -0.53
CA LEU A 338 15.34 -10.56 0.91
C LEU A 338 14.36 -11.62 1.41
N ALA A 339 13.09 -11.54 1.04
CA ALA A 339 12.09 -12.50 1.49
C ALA A 339 12.44 -13.95 1.14
N ILE A 340 12.92 -14.20 -0.07
CA ILE A 340 13.32 -15.53 -0.53
C ILE A 340 14.51 -16.04 0.29
N PHE A 341 15.60 -15.29 0.32
CA PHE A 341 16.81 -15.70 1.01
C PHE A 341 16.67 -15.61 2.54
N GLY A 342 15.89 -14.68 3.05
CA GLY A 342 15.57 -14.59 4.47
C GLY A 342 14.85 -15.83 4.99
N CYS A 343 13.84 -16.33 4.27
CA CYS A 343 13.19 -17.59 4.60
C CYS A 343 14.18 -18.77 4.59
N LEU A 344 15.04 -18.85 3.55
CA LEU A 344 16.02 -19.91 3.42
C LEU A 344 17.07 -19.88 4.54
N LEU A 345 17.47 -18.71 5.01
CA LEU A 345 18.46 -18.52 6.07
C LEU A 345 17.84 -18.42 7.48
N GLY A 346 16.52 -18.63 7.61
CA GLY A 346 15.82 -18.68 8.90
C GLY A 346 15.55 -17.32 9.57
N TYR A 347 15.58 -16.23 8.81
CA TYR A 347 15.23 -14.91 9.32
C TYR A 347 13.71 -14.75 9.52
N THR A 348 13.35 -13.90 10.48
CA THR A 348 11.95 -13.57 10.80
C THR A 348 11.64 -12.08 10.68
N LEU A 349 12.67 -11.24 10.45
CA LEU A 349 12.54 -9.81 10.25
C LEU A 349 13.47 -9.35 9.12
N ILE A 350 12.93 -8.59 8.19
CA ILE A 350 13.68 -8.00 7.07
C ILE A 350 14.79 -7.06 7.55
N SER A 351 14.55 -6.30 8.62
CA SER A 351 15.56 -5.40 9.18
C SER A 351 16.79 -6.14 9.74
N GLU A 352 16.62 -7.37 10.24
CA GLU A 352 17.73 -8.20 10.68
C GLU A 352 18.54 -8.76 9.51
N GLU A 353 17.89 -9.04 8.38
CA GLU A 353 18.57 -9.46 7.15
C GLU A 353 19.55 -8.40 6.65
N MET A 354 19.23 -7.12 6.79
CA MET A 354 20.10 -6.01 6.39
C MET A 354 21.37 -5.88 7.25
N LYS A 355 21.44 -6.57 8.39
CA LYS A 355 22.68 -6.69 9.20
C LYS A 355 23.61 -7.79 8.66
N ASN A 356 23.08 -8.71 7.84
CA ASN A 356 23.86 -9.73 7.16
C ASN A 356 24.56 -9.12 5.94
N PRO A 357 25.91 -9.10 5.88
CA PRO A 357 26.64 -8.44 4.80
C PRO A 357 26.40 -9.06 3.43
N LEU A 358 26.04 -10.36 3.36
CA LEU A 358 25.75 -11.05 2.10
C LEU A 358 24.41 -10.61 1.54
N LEU A 359 23.35 -10.58 2.37
CA LEU A 359 22.02 -10.15 1.97
C LEU A 359 21.99 -8.67 1.62
N LYS A 360 22.68 -7.84 2.42
CA LYS A 360 22.83 -6.42 2.11
C LYS A 360 23.51 -6.23 0.76
N LYS A 361 24.62 -6.94 0.49
CA LYS A 361 25.35 -6.84 -0.77
C LYS A 361 24.54 -7.34 -1.96
N LEU A 362 23.74 -8.40 -1.77
CA LEU A 362 22.79 -8.91 -2.77
C LEU A 362 21.85 -7.80 -3.24
N VAL A 363 21.14 -7.16 -2.31
CA VAL A 363 20.15 -6.13 -2.68
C VAL A 363 20.79 -4.84 -3.17
N GLU A 364 21.96 -4.46 -2.66
CA GLU A 364 22.74 -3.34 -3.20
C GLU A 364 23.14 -3.62 -4.66
N THR A 365 23.54 -4.84 -4.99
CA THR A 365 23.91 -5.20 -6.36
C THR A 365 22.70 -5.23 -7.28
N ILE A 366 21.59 -5.84 -6.85
CA ILE A 366 20.33 -5.81 -7.60
C ILE A 366 19.90 -4.36 -7.87
N GLY A 367 19.87 -3.52 -6.85
CA GLY A 367 19.42 -2.13 -6.99
C GLY A 367 20.34 -1.29 -7.88
N TRP A 368 21.64 -1.23 -7.53
CA TRP A 368 22.59 -0.31 -8.16
C TRP A 368 23.14 -0.79 -9.50
N LYS A 369 23.39 -2.09 -9.63
CA LYS A 369 24.09 -2.62 -10.82
C LYS A 369 23.14 -3.22 -11.85
N GLU A 370 22.08 -3.90 -11.42
CA GLU A 370 21.18 -4.59 -12.33
C GLU A 370 19.90 -3.79 -12.63
N GLY A 371 19.31 -3.13 -11.63
CA GLY A 371 18.09 -2.36 -11.78
C GLY A 371 18.30 -0.93 -12.25
N MET A 372 19.24 -0.19 -11.64
CA MET A 372 19.43 1.24 -11.93
C MET A 372 19.74 1.55 -13.40
N PRO A 373 20.51 0.72 -14.17
CA PRO A 373 20.75 0.98 -15.58
C PRO A 373 19.48 1.04 -16.45
N VAL A 374 18.38 0.42 -16.01
CA VAL A 374 17.09 0.37 -16.73
C VAL A 374 15.94 1.01 -15.98
N VAL A 375 16.24 1.73 -14.90
CA VAL A 375 15.21 2.38 -14.09
C VAL A 375 14.40 3.39 -14.89
N VAL A 376 13.09 3.34 -14.70
CA VAL A 376 12.21 4.38 -15.25
C VAL A 376 12.37 5.65 -14.42
N ASN A 377 13.00 6.68 -14.99
CA ASN A 377 13.15 7.96 -14.30
C ASN A 377 11.89 8.82 -14.46
N PRO A 378 11.18 9.13 -13.37
CA PRO A 378 9.96 9.94 -13.43
C PRO A 378 10.24 11.45 -13.60
N GLY A 379 11.48 11.92 -13.38
CA GLY A 379 11.88 13.31 -13.48
C GLY A 379 11.52 14.20 -12.28
N ILE A 380 10.60 13.76 -11.41
CA ILE A 380 10.17 14.49 -10.20
C ILE A 380 10.78 13.95 -8.91
N LEU A 381 11.24 12.70 -8.94
CA LEU A 381 12.00 12.03 -7.90
C LEU A 381 13.24 11.44 -8.56
N ARG A 382 14.40 11.58 -7.92
CA ARG A 382 15.63 10.96 -8.40
C ARG A 382 15.67 9.50 -7.97
N PRO A 383 15.74 8.53 -8.92
CA PRO A 383 15.78 7.12 -8.58
C PRO A 383 16.93 6.75 -7.63
N GLU A 384 18.09 7.42 -7.76
CA GLU A 384 19.26 7.20 -6.92
C GLU A 384 18.99 7.58 -5.45
N ASP A 385 18.32 8.73 -5.23
CA ASP A 385 17.98 9.18 -3.88
C ASP A 385 16.94 8.25 -3.25
N PHE A 386 15.93 7.85 -4.04
CA PHE A 386 14.91 6.90 -3.60
C PHE A 386 15.52 5.53 -3.24
N LEU A 387 16.39 4.98 -4.09
CA LEU A 387 17.07 3.72 -3.82
C LEU A 387 17.98 3.82 -2.59
N THR A 388 18.70 4.95 -2.42
CA THR A 388 19.52 5.20 -1.23
C THR A 388 18.65 5.17 0.04
N GLU A 389 17.51 5.88 0.03
CA GLU A 389 16.58 5.89 1.17
C GLU A 389 16.05 4.47 1.48
N VAL A 390 15.68 3.71 0.44
CA VAL A 390 15.20 2.33 0.58
C VAL A 390 16.25 1.46 1.28
N LEU A 391 17.50 1.52 0.84
CA LEU A 391 18.59 0.67 1.35
C LEU A 391 19.12 1.10 2.73
N THR A 392 19.04 2.40 3.07
CA THR A 392 19.67 2.94 4.28
C THR A 392 18.69 3.33 5.38
N VAL A 393 17.43 3.59 5.03
CA VAL A 393 16.41 4.06 5.97
C VAL A 393 15.24 3.07 6.09
N ARG A 394 14.63 2.68 4.97
CA ARG A 394 13.36 1.96 5.00
C ARG A 394 13.52 0.47 5.35
N ILE A 395 14.30 -0.26 4.56
CA ILE A 395 14.50 -1.71 4.77
C ILE A 395 15.19 -2.00 6.12
N PRO A 396 16.24 -1.25 6.54
CA PRO A 396 16.90 -1.48 7.82
C PRO A 396 16.11 -1.02 9.05
N ASN A 397 14.97 -0.36 8.90
CA ASN A 397 14.22 0.21 10.03
C ASN A 397 13.78 -0.90 11.01
N PRO A 398 14.33 -0.92 12.25
CA PRO A 398 14.09 -2.00 13.21
C PRO A 398 12.66 -2.03 13.77
N PHE A 399 11.89 -0.97 13.57
CA PHE A 399 10.51 -0.86 13.99
C PHE A 399 9.50 -1.40 12.98
N MET A 400 9.96 -1.72 11.76
CA MET A 400 9.05 -2.27 10.75
C MET A 400 8.92 -3.79 10.95
N PRO A 401 7.70 -4.28 11.24
CA PRO A 401 7.47 -5.69 11.55
C PRO A 401 7.34 -6.56 10.28
N ASP A 402 8.08 -6.20 9.23
CA ASP A 402 8.06 -6.94 7.98
C ASP A 402 8.83 -8.25 8.12
N THR A 403 8.12 -9.35 7.84
CA THR A 403 8.70 -10.69 7.88
C THR A 403 8.94 -11.20 6.45
N PRO A 404 10.04 -11.92 6.20
CA PRO A 404 10.28 -12.54 4.91
C PRO A 404 9.12 -13.46 4.49
N GLN A 405 8.51 -14.19 5.43
CA GLN A 405 7.39 -15.09 5.18
C GLN A 405 6.16 -14.33 4.62
N ARG A 406 5.83 -13.16 5.19
CA ARG A 406 4.72 -12.35 4.68
C ARG A 406 4.99 -11.79 3.28
N ILE A 407 6.24 -11.38 3.02
CA ILE A 407 6.62 -10.82 1.72
C ILE A 407 6.72 -11.92 0.66
N ALA A 408 7.07 -13.15 1.02
CA ALA A 408 7.14 -14.29 0.11
C ALA A 408 5.78 -14.83 -0.37
N THR A 409 4.66 -14.36 0.19
CA THR A 409 3.31 -14.69 -0.31
C THR A 409 3.17 -14.29 -1.78
N ASP A 410 2.57 -15.15 -2.61
CA ASP A 410 2.29 -14.92 -4.04
C ASP A 410 3.53 -14.51 -4.85
N THR A 411 4.70 -15.09 -4.57
CA THR A 411 5.95 -14.75 -5.24
C THR A 411 5.89 -15.03 -6.73
N SER A 412 5.24 -16.13 -7.16
CA SER A 412 5.08 -16.46 -8.58
C SER A 412 4.41 -15.35 -9.40
N GLN A 413 3.54 -14.56 -8.79
CA GLN A 413 2.85 -13.43 -9.44
C GLN A 413 3.67 -12.13 -9.38
N LYS A 414 4.68 -12.08 -8.53
CA LYS A 414 5.52 -10.89 -8.32
C LYS A 414 6.77 -10.88 -9.20
N LEU A 415 7.37 -12.04 -9.42
CA LEU A 415 8.61 -12.17 -10.19
C LEU A 415 8.53 -11.55 -11.60
N PRO A 416 7.43 -11.76 -12.38
CA PRO A 416 7.34 -11.22 -13.75
C PRO A 416 7.43 -9.69 -13.78
N ILE A 417 6.86 -9.02 -12.80
CA ILE A 417 6.83 -7.55 -12.73
C ILE A 417 8.10 -7.01 -12.08
N ARG A 418 8.55 -7.64 -10.99
CA ARG A 418 9.66 -7.14 -10.17
C ARG A 418 11.02 -7.37 -10.78
N PHE A 419 11.18 -8.42 -11.57
CA PHE A 419 12.45 -8.78 -12.23
C PHE A 419 12.31 -8.96 -13.74
N GLY A 420 11.19 -9.54 -14.18
CA GLY A 420 10.94 -9.75 -15.61
C GLY A 420 10.96 -8.45 -16.42
N GLU A 421 10.45 -7.34 -15.87
CA GLU A 421 10.50 -6.03 -16.54
C GLU A 421 11.94 -5.51 -16.69
N THR A 422 12.81 -5.75 -15.71
CA THR A 422 14.25 -5.45 -15.81
C THR A 422 14.89 -6.29 -16.92
N ILE A 423 14.63 -7.59 -16.98
CA ILE A 423 15.15 -8.47 -18.04
C ILE A 423 14.70 -8.01 -19.42
N LYS A 424 13.41 -7.67 -19.60
CA LYS A 424 12.88 -7.13 -20.86
C LYS A 424 13.56 -5.82 -21.27
N ALA A 425 13.85 -4.97 -20.30
CA ALA A 425 14.55 -3.70 -20.55
C ALA A 425 15.99 -3.93 -21.01
N TYR A 426 16.70 -4.92 -20.43
CA TYR A 426 18.01 -5.35 -20.92
C TYR A 426 17.93 -5.91 -22.35
N GLN A 427 16.94 -6.76 -22.64
CA GLN A 427 16.72 -7.29 -23.99
C GLN A 427 16.47 -6.22 -25.05
N ALA A 428 15.82 -5.13 -24.66
CA ALA A 428 15.51 -4.00 -25.54
C ALA A 428 16.67 -3.00 -25.67
N SER A 429 17.74 -3.14 -24.90
CA SER A 429 18.88 -2.23 -24.89
C SER A 429 19.95 -2.66 -25.89
N ASP A 430 20.50 -1.69 -26.63
CA ASP A 430 21.64 -1.92 -27.52
C ASP A 430 22.99 -1.89 -26.77
N THR A 431 23.00 -1.53 -25.49
CA THR A 431 24.24 -1.27 -24.70
C THR A 431 24.38 -2.15 -23.46
N LEU A 432 23.34 -2.86 -23.06
CA LEU A 432 23.34 -3.73 -21.89
C LEU A 432 23.29 -5.20 -22.33
N ASP A 433 24.01 -6.05 -21.62
CA ASP A 433 24.05 -7.49 -21.88
C ASP A 433 23.31 -8.23 -20.76
N LEU A 434 22.41 -9.16 -21.13
CA LEU A 434 21.75 -10.06 -20.16
C LEU A 434 22.76 -10.89 -19.36
N ALA A 435 23.94 -11.17 -19.91
CA ALA A 435 25.01 -11.86 -19.21
C ALA A 435 25.58 -11.08 -18.01
N ASP A 436 25.31 -9.76 -17.91
CA ASP A 436 25.69 -8.94 -16.76
C ASP A 436 24.75 -9.14 -15.56
N LEU A 437 23.54 -9.66 -15.78
CA LEU A 437 22.61 -10.02 -14.72
C LEU A 437 23.11 -11.28 -13.98
N LYS A 438 23.52 -11.11 -12.74
CA LYS A 438 24.01 -12.21 -11.88
C LYS A 438 23.08 -12.49 -10.71
N MET A 439 22.60 -11.42 -10.07
CA MET A 439 21.78 -11.52 -8.86
C MET A 439 20.34 -11.87 -9.19
N ILE A 440 19.76 -11.34 -10.28
CA ILE A 440 18.39 -11.66 -10.68
C ILE A 440 18.24 -13.16 -10.98
N PRO A 441 19.10 -13.81 -11.81
CA PRO A 441 19.07 -15.26 -11.97
C PRO A 441 19.29 -16.03 -10.65
N LEU A 442 20.15 -15.52 -9.77
CA LEU A 442 20.36 -16.11 -8.45
C LEU A 442 19.09 -16.04 -7.58
N VAL A 443 18.34 -14.94 -7.63
CA VAL A 443 17.04 -14.82 -6.93
C VAL A 443 16.05 -15.87 -7.47
N PHE A 444 16.03 -16.09 -8.78
CA PHE A 444 15.17 -17.13 -9.38
C PHE A 444 15.57 -18.52 -8.90
N ALA A 445 16.86 -18.82 -8.89
CA ALA A 445 17.39 -20.05 -8.33
C ALA A 445 17.07 -20.21 -6.84
N GLY A 446 17.19 -19.13 -6.08
CA GLY A 446 16.80 -19.06 -4.66
C GLY A 446 15.31 -19.34 -4.45
N TRP A 447 14.44 -18.82 -5.32
CA TRP A 447 13.01 -19.11 -5.22
C TRP A 447 12.69 -20.59 -5.51
N LEU A 448 13.30 -21.20 -6.52
CA LEU A 448 13.19 -22.64 -6.76
C LEU A 448 13.65 -23.43 -5.53
N ARG A 449 14.76 -23.02 -4.90
CA ARG A 449 15.26 -23.64 -3.66
C ARG A 449 14.30 -23.46 -2.48
N TYR A 450 13.68 -22.28 -2.35
CA TYR A 450 12.64 -21.98 -1.35
C TYR A 450 11.41 -22.89 -1.51
N LEU A 451 10.99 -23.17 -2.74
CA LEU A 451 9.87 -24.06 -3.03
C LEU A 451 10.06 -25.50 -2.56
N MET A 452 11.28 -25.92 -2.26
CA MET A 452 11.55 -27.23 -1.64
C MET A 452 11.05 -27.31 -0.18
N GLY A 453 10.79 -26.18 0.49
CA GLY A 453 10.32 -26.14 1.88
C GLY A 453 11.36 -26.62 2.91
N ILE A 454 12.64 -26.52 2.58
CA ILE A 454 13.78 -26.91 3.43
C ILE A 454 14.73 -25.70 3.53
N ASP A 455 15.09 -25.29 4.74
CA ASP A 455 16.00 -24.16 4.98
C ASP A 455 17.47 -24.54 4.75
N ASP A 456 18.37 -23.59 4.96
CA ASP A 456 19.82 -23.79 4.77
C ASP A 456 20.46 -24.69 5.85
N THR A 457 19.78 -24.97 6.95
CA THR A 457 20.21 -25.93 7.97
C THR A 457 19.77 -27.36 7.64
N GLY A 458 18.87 -27.54 6.68
CA GLY A 458 18.24 -28.80 6.33
C GLY A 458 16.92 -29.06 7.07
N ALA A 459 16.44 -28.09 7.85
CA ALA A 459 15.14 -28.18 8.54
C ALA A 459 13.98 -27.81 7.60
N ALA A 460 12.84 -28.49 7.75
CA ALA A 460 11.65 -28.16 7.02
C ALA A 460 11.02 -26.85 7.55
N PHE A 461 10.50 -26.03 6.65
CA PHE A 461 9.71 -24.85 7.00
C PHE A 461 8.43 -24.76 6.16
N GLU A 462 7.44 -24.04 6.69
CA GLU A 462 6.18 -23.80 5.99
C GLU A 462 6.38 -22.71 4.93
N ARG A 463 6.09 -23.05 3.67
CA ARG A 463 6.11 -22.10 2.55
C ARG A 463 4.91 -21.16 2.63
N SER A 464 5.10 -19.90 2.31
CA SER A 464 4.01 -18.93 2.19
C SER A 464 3.06 -19.32 1.05
N SER A 465 1.79 -18.92 1.16
CA SER A 465 0.79 -19.22 0.12
C SER A 465 1.21 -18.65 -1.24
N ASP A 466 1.01 -19.45 -2.28
CA ASP A 466 1.29 -19.07 -3.66
C ASP A 466 0.34 -19.85 -4.58
N PRO A 467 -0.33 -19.21 -5.57
CA PRO A 467 -1.28 -19.89 -6.45
C PRO A 467 -0.71 -21.05 -7.25
N LEU A 468 0.61 -21.03 -7.53
CA LEU A 468 1.27 -22.08 -8.31
C LEU A 468 1.96 -23.14 -7.44
N LEU A 469 1.83 -23.04 -6.11
CA LEU A 469 2.57 -23.93 -5.20
C LEU A 469 2.30 -25.41 -5.46
N ASP A 470 1.03 -25.77 -5.63
CA ASP A 470 0.60 -27.16 -5.88
C ASP A 470 1.10 -27.66 -7.24
N ASP A 471 1.09 -26.79 -8.26
CA ASP A 471 1.53 -27.13 -9.61
C ASP A 471 3.06 -27.30 -9.70
N LEU A 472 3.83 -26.55 -8.89
CA LEU A 472 5.29 -26.56 -8.92
C LEU A 472 5.91 -27.58 -7.98
N THR A 473 5.24 -27.92 -6.88
CA THR A 473 5.74 -28.87 -5.88
C THR A 473 6.20 -30.22 -6.48
N PRO A 474 5.50 -30.86 -7.44
CA PRO A 474 5.91 -32.15 -8.00
C PRO A 474 7.28 -32.14 -8.69
N TYR A 475 7.71 -30.99 -9.21
CA TYR A 475 9.03 -30.84 -9.82
C TYR A 475 10.11 -30.73 -8.74
N LEU A 476 9.87 -29.94 -7.71
CA LEU A 476 10.86 -29.65 -6.67
C LEU A 476 11.07 -30.82 -5.69
N THR A 477 10.08 -31.69 -5.50
CA THR A 477 10.18 -32.90 -4.68
C THR A 477 11.08 -33.98 -5.29
N GLN A 478 11.47 -33.83 -6.55
CA GLN A 478 12.45 -34.74 -7.19
C GLN A 478 13.90 -34.44 -6.76
N PHE A 479 14.14 -33.29 -6.12
CA PHE A 479 15.46 -32.94 -5.60
C PHE A 479 15.59 -33.29 -4.12
N THR A 480 16.77 -33.70 -3.73
CA THR A 480 17.14 -34.02 -2.33
C THR A 480 18.33 -33.17 -1.91
N LEU A 481 18.20 -32.45 -0.78
CA LEU A 481 19.30 -31.66 -0.23
C LEU A 481 20.51 -32.58 0.06
N GLY A 482 21.71 -32.16 -0.33
CA GLY A 482 22.95 -32.95 -0.24
C GLY A 482 23.21 -33.83 -1.46
N VAL A 483 22.28 -33.90 -2.42
CA VAL A 483 22.48 -34.62 -3.69
C VAL A 483 22.42 -33.60 -4.83
N VAL A 484 23.53 -33.35 -5.49
CA VAL A 484 23.63 -32.43 -6.62
C VAL A 484 23.53 -33.21 -7.93
N PRO A 485 22.39 -33.19 -8.65
CA PRO A 485 22.26 -33.85 -9.93
C PRO A 485 23.18 -33.24 -11.00
N SER A 486 23.35 -33.91 -12.13
CA SER A 486 24.03 -33.28 -13.28
C SER A 486 23.29 -32.03 -13.76
N ALA A 487 23.94 -31.17 -14.54
CA ALA A 487 23.27 -30.02 -15.14
C ALA A 487 22.12 -30.47 -16.06
N GLU A 488 22.33 -31.52 -16.84
CA GLU A 488 21.35 -32.10 -17.75
C GLU A 488 20.14 -32.68 -17.01
N ASP A 489 20.33 -33.42 -15.92
CA ASP A 489 19.22 -33.96 -15.12
C ASP A 489 18.42 -32.82 -14.45
N THR A 490 19.11 -31.80 -13.95
CA THR A 490 18.46 -30.61 -13.35
C THR A 490 17.65 -29.86 -14.38
N ASP A 491 18.21 -29.67 -15.58
CA ASP A 491 17.54 -29.01 -16.70
C ASP A 491 16.28 -29.77 -17.12
N ASN A 492 16.36 -31.09 -17.29
CA ASN A 492 15.24 -31.93 -17.66
C ASN A 492 14.04 -31.80 -16.67
N ILE A 493 14.33 -31.65 -15.37
CA ILE A 493 13.30 -31.49 -14.34
C ILE A 493 12.74 -30.07 -14.34
N LEU A 494 13.58 -29.04 -14.42
CA LEU A 494 13.18 -27.64 -14.28
C LEU A 494 12.70 -26.99 -15.57
N SER A 495 13.04 -27.54 -16.73
CA SER A 495 12.69 -26.99 -18.05
C SER A 495 11.22 -26.61 -18.19
N PRO A 496 10.23 -27.42 -17.75
CA PRO A 496 8.82 -27.05 -17.83
C PRO A 496 8.46 -25.80 -16.99
N ILE A 497 9.25 -25.48 -15.97
CA ILE A 497 9.06 -24.27 -15.14
C ILE A 497 9.77 -23.08 -15.80
N LEU A 498 11.02 -23.26 -16.26
CA LEU A 498 11.86 -22.18 -16.77
C LEU A 498 11.35 -21.56 -18.08
N HIS A 499 10.51 -22.28 -18.84
CA HIS A 499 9.79 -21.76 -20.01
C HIS A 499 8.56 -20.90 -19.66
N LYS A 500 8.07 -20.92 -18.41
CA LYS A 500 6.82 -20.26 -18.03
C LYS A 500 6.97 -18.73 -17.94
N LYS A 501 6.62 -18.02 -19.00
CA LYS A 501 6.64 -16.54 -19.06
C LYS A 501 5.75 -15.89 -18.00
N GLU A 502 4.69 -16.55 -17.59
CA GLU A 502 3.80 -16.09 -16.53
C GLU A 502 4.49 -15.99 -15.16
N ILE A 503 5.57 -16.76 -14.93
CA ILE A 503 6.35 -16.74 -13.69
C ILE A 503 7.51 -15.73 -13.77
N TRP A 504 8.25 -15.75 -14.89
CA TRP A 504 9.50 -15.01 -15.01
C TRP A 504 9.36 -13.69 -15.77
N GLY A 505 8.22 -13.47 -16.45
CA GLY A 505 8.01 -12.35 -17.35
C GLY A 505 8.57 -12.58 -18.76
N VAL A 506 9.51 -13.51 -18.88
CA VAL A 506 10.18 -13.94 -20.11
C VAL A 506 10.34 -15.46 -20.12
N ASP A 507 10.69 -16.04 -21.24
CA ASP A 507 11.15 -17.41 -21.33
C ASP A 507 12.66 -17.42 -21.09
N LEU A 508 13.12 -18.09 -20.01
CA LEU A 508 14.52 -18.03 -19.57
C LEU A 508 15.50 -18.71 -20.54
N TYR A 509 15.02 -19.65 -21.36
CA TYR A 509 15.85 -20.24 -22.42
C TYR A 509 16.06 -19.27 -23.56
N THR A 510 14.99 -18.59 -23.99
CA THR A 510 15.11 -17.65 -25.13
C THR A 510 15.96 -16.43 -24.81
N CYS A 511 16.11 -16.08 -23.52
CA CYS A 511 16.96 -14.98 -23.10
C CYS A 511 18.33 -15.41 -22.54
N GLY A 512 18.63 -16.72 -22.53
CA GLY A 512 19.94 -17.23 -22.08
C GLY A 512 20.19 -17.20 -20.56
N LEU A 513 19.12 -17.09 -19.77
CA LEU A 513 19.19 -17.05 -18.31
C LEU A 513 18.87 -18.38 -17.62
N SER A 514 18.52 -19.44 -18.38
CA SER A 514 18.27 -20.78 -17.83
C SER A 514 19.51 -21.36 -17.17
N ASP A 515 20.66 -21.32 -17.84
CA ASP A 515 21.93 -21.89 -17.33
C ASP A 515 22.39 -21.25 -16.00
N PRO A 516 22.42 -19.89 -15.86
CA PRO A 516 22.70 -19.26 -14.57
C PRO A 516 21.73 -19.67 -13.44
N VAL A 517 20.44 -19.80 -13.73
CA VAL A 517 19.44 -20.24 -12.74
C VAL A 517 19.68 -21.68 -12.32
N ILE A 518 19.91 -22.58 -13.28
CA ILE A 518 20.21 -24.01 -13.02
C ILE A 518 21.50 -24.13 -12.20
N SER A 519 22.57 -23.40 -12.57
CA SER A 519 23.85 -23.41 -11.84
C SER A 519 23.67 -22.97 -10.40
N GLY A 520 23.03 -21.80 -10.16
CA GLY A 520 22.78 -21.30 -8.80
C GLY A 520 21.91 -22.25 -7.98
N PHE A 521 20.87 -22.85 -8.58
CA PHE A 521 20.03 -23.82 -7.89
C PHE A 521 20.82 -25.08 -7.48
N ARG A 522 21.64 -25.62 -8.37
CA ARG A 522 22.49 -26.77 -8.10
C ARG A 522 23.53 -26.50 -6.99
N GLU A 523 24.14 -25.32 -6.98
CA GLU A 523 25.04 -24.91 -5.89
C GLU A 523 24.32 -24.94 -4.53
N MET A 524 23.08 -24.43 -4.47
CA MET A 524 22.28 -24.42 -3.24
C MET A 524 21.75 -25.79 -2.82
N LEU A 525 21.87 -26.83 -3.65
CA LEU A 525 21.55 -28.22 -3.29
C LEU A 525 22.67 -28.97 -2.58
N ALA A 526 23.88 -28.43 -2.50
CA ALA A 526 25.06 -29.16 -2.03
C ALA A 526 24.98 -29.66 -0.57
N GLY A 527 24.03 -29.15 0.22
CA GLY A 527 23.78 -29.58 1.59
C GLY A 527 23.54 -28.40 2.54
N PRO A 528 23.49 -28.62 3.85
CA PRO A 528 23.40 -27.56 4.82
C PRO A 528 24.49 -26.50 4.67
N GLY A 529 24.17 -25.21 4.75
CA GLY A 529 25.06 -24.09 4.54
C GLY A 529 25.31 -23.74 3.07
N ALA A 530 24.72 -24.49 2.12
CA ALA A 530 24.95 -24.28 0.69
C ALA A 530 24.34 -22.96 0.18
N VAL A 531 23.23 -22.51 0.73
CA VAL A 531 22.62 -21.22 0.35
C VAL A 531 23.54 -20.06 0.74
N GLU A 532 24.03 -20.05 1.97
CA GLU A 532 24.97 -19.02 2.42
C GLU A 532 26.28 -19.04 1.62
N ASN A 533 26.81 -20.23 1.31
CA ASN A 533 28.02 -20.36 0.52
C ASN A 533 27.83 -19.90 -0.93
N THR A 534 26.68 -20.19 -1.53
CA THR A 534 26.33 -19.69 -2.87
C THR A 534 26.23 -18.16 -2.87
N LEU A 535 25.55 -17.57 -1.88
CA LEU A 535 25.53 -16.11 -1.73
C LEU A 535 26.96 -15.55 -1.63
N LYS A 536 27.84 -16.12 -0.80
CA LYS A 536 29.26 -15.70 -0.71
C LYS A 536 29.96 -15.72 -2.06
N HIS A 537 29.76 -16.79 -2.85
CA HIS A 537 30.33 -16.91 -4.17
C HIS A 537 29.90 -15.81 -5.12
N TYR A 538 28.59 -15.49 -5.16
CA TYR A 538 28.03 -14.54 -6.13
C TYR A 538 28.24 -13.06 -5.75
N VAL A 539 28.30 -12.73 -4.45
CA VAL A 539 28.45 -11.34 -4.00
C VAL A 539 29.90 -10.91 -3.73
N SER A 540 30.87 -11.83 -3.88
CA SER A 540 32.31 -11.59 -3.66
C SER A 540 32.92 -10.55 -4.58
#